data_4732e86f5518273788e37deb90934897
#
_entry.id   4732e86f5518273788e37deb90934897
#
_cell.length_a   1.000
_cell.length_b   1.000
_cell.length_c   1.000
_cell.angle_alpha   90.00
_cell.angle_beta   90.00
_cell.angle_gamma   90.00
#
_symmetry.space_group_name_H-M   'P 1'
#
loop_
_entity.id
_entity.type
_entity.pdbx_description
1 polymer ?
#
loop_
_entity_poly.entity_id
_entity_poly.type
_entity_poly.pdbx_seq_one_letter_code
_entity_poly.pdbx_strand_id
1 'polypeptide(L)'
;MCPIFSTPRTQGTLPFHITPEPAMRSDMIKSGPDRAPARAMLRATGLDDAAIARPLVAVVHTWSNVSPCNLNLRDLAVEAAAGIRAAGGTPIEFNTISVTDGIAMGTSGMRASLISREVIADSIELAVDGHCLDAMVVLCGCDKTIPAAAMALARLNIPGVALYGGSIAHGTHNHHPITIQQVFEAVGAYGAGKIDNEELTSVERNACPGAGACGGQFTANTMAMVLSTLGLSPMGFNDIPATHPAKGAAAFRCGELVMDCLKANRTPRELLTRTSFRNAARMVAATAGSTNAVLHLLAIAREAGVEWSLEDFEPASVHTPVIADLLPGGRYTAVELFGAGGSARVAQELIAAGMLEDTPTVTGRNLFAEAAAAPRAETQDVVHPVSQPLKPRGGYSILYGNLAPEGCILKLAGKSGNFEGTARVFESEEEAFAAVQGDRIKAGDVIVIRNEGPAGGPGMREMLGVTAALVGRGLGNDVALITDGRFSGATHGFMVGHIAPEAVRGGPIGLLHEGDRVVIDAEHRELRTTADLESRRADWLPPKPKVTHGALAKYARLVGSASDGATTQANQPDPQKAVHTSKQNHAKVTEGVSA
;
A
#
# COMPACT_ATOMS: atom_id res chain seq x y z
N MET A 1 -72.34 -20.05 -41.38
CA MET A 1 -72.06 -18.61 -41.64
C MET A 1 -72.02 -17.88 -40.31
N CYS A 2 -70.89 -17.59 -39.82
CA CYS A 2 -70.71 -16.70 -38.66
C CYS A 2 -69.97 -15.45 -39.12
N PRO A 3 -70.37 -14.25 -38.75
CA PRO A 3 -69.69 -13.03 -39.15
C PRO A 3 -68.54 -12.73 -38.20
N ILE A 4 -67.36 -12.39 -38.80
CA ILE A 4 -66.16 -11.95 -38.14
C ILE A 4 -66.29 -10.48 -37.76
N PHE A 5 -66.25 -10.15 -36.47
CA PHE A 5 -66.14 -8.76 -36.01
C PHE A 5 -64.64 -8.45 -35.81
N SER A 6 -64.13 -7.55 -36.63
CA SER A 6 -62.79 -6.93 -36.44
C SER A 6 -62.95 -5.69 -35.55
N THR A 7 -62.29 -5.70 -34.37
CA THR A 7 -62.11 -4.49 -33.58
C THR A 7 -60.69 -3.93 -33.83
N PRO A 8 -60.52 -2.61 -33.97
CA PRO A 8 -59.20 -2.01 -34.15
C PRO A 8 -58.42 -2.02 -32.83
N ARG A 9 -57.21 -2.60 -32.87
CA ARG A 9 -56.23 -2.47 -31.76
C ARG A 9 -55.72 -1.01 -31.75
N THR A 10 -56.12 -0.24 -30.77
CA THR A 10 -55.42 0.99 -30.38
C THR A 10 -54.05 0.63 -29.82
N GLN A 11 -53.00 0.99 -30.54
CA GLN A 11 -51.62 0.98 -29.99
C GLN A 11 -51.55 2.08 -28.93
N GLY A 12 -51.74 1.69 -27.68
CA GLY A 12 -51.38 2.50 -26.52
C GLY A 12 -49.87 2.50 -26.40
N THR A 13 -49.21 3.59 -26.77
CA THR A 13 -47.85 3.89 -26.36
C THR A 13 -47.82 3.98 -24.84
N LEU A 14 -47.24 2.99 -24.19
CA LEU A 14 -46.92 3.07 -22.77
C LEU A 14 -45.97 4.26 -22.58
N PRO A 15 -46.27 5.22 -21.72
CA PRO A 15 -45.34 6.29 -21.41
C PRO A 15 -44.08 5.67 -20.82
N PHE A 16 -42.93 5.93 -21.39
CA PHE A 16 -41.64 5.72 -20.74
C PHE A 16 -41.67 6.57 -19.46
N HIS A 17 -41.95 5.93 -18.35
CA HIS A 17 -41.69 6.54 -17.04
C HIS A 17 -40.16 6.71 -16.92
N ILE A 18 -39.72 7.95 -17.12
CA ILE A 18 -38.41 8.36 -16.64
C ILE A 18 -38.51 8.24 -15.10
N THR A 19 -38.02 7.12 -14.55
CA THR A 19 -37.87 6.99 -13.11
C THR A 19 -36.88 8.08 -12.71
N PRO A 20 -37.20 8.92 -11.69
CA PRO A 20 -36.24 9.88 -11.17
C PRO A 20 -34.97 9.10 -10.77
N GLU A 21 -33.79 9.72 -10.93
CA GLU A 21 -32.54 9.11 -10.45
C GLU A 21 -32.73 8.62 -9.01
N PRO A 22 -32.31 7.39 -8.69
CA PRO A 22 -32.53 6.83 -7.37
C PRO A 22 -31.87 7.74 -6.33
N ALA A 23 -32.60 8.08 -5.26
CA ALA A 23 -32.10 8.90 -4.16
C ALA A 23 -30.91 8.21 -3.44
N MET A 24 -30.87 6.87 -3.48
CA MET A 24 -29.81 6.00 -2.99
C MET A 24 -29.45 4.95 -4.05
N ARG A 25 -28.20 4.53 -4.12
CA ARG A 25 -27.77 3.46 -5.04
C ARG A 25 -28.57 2.18 -4.82
N SER A 26 -28.81 1.82 -3.56
CA SER A 26 -29.58 0.62 -3.20
C SER A 26 -31.06 0.67 -3.64
N ASP A 27 -31.60 1.84 -4.00
CA ASP A 27 -32.95 1.93 -4.56
C ASP A 27 -33.07 1.16 -5.88
N MET A 28 -31.98 0.99 -6.63
CA MET A 28 -31.93 0.16 -7.84
C MET A 28 -32.31 -1.31 -7.60
N ILE A 29 -32.11 -1.83 -6.39
CA ILE A 29 -32.40 -3.23 -6.03
C ILE A 29 -33.59 -3.38 -5.06
N LYS A 30 -34.08 -2.29 -4.43
CA LYS A 30 -35.12 -2.37 -3.41
C LYS A 30 -36.41 -1.61 -3.73
N SER A 31 -36.40 -0.66 -4.70
CA SER A 31 -37.54 0.20 -4.98
C SER A 31 -38.39 -0.32 -6.15
N GLY A 32 -39.72 -0.17 -6.04
CA GLY A 32 -40.68 -0.56 -7.07
C GLY A 32 -41.06 -2.05 -7.09
N PRO A 33 -42.16 -2.39 -7.82
CA PRO A 33 -42.66 -3.77 -7.90
C PRO A 33 -41.70 -4.71 -8.61
N ASP A 34 -40.96 -4.24 -9.62
CA ASP A 34 -39.99 -5.04 -10.39
C ASP A 34 -38.81 -5.54 -9.57
N ARG A 35 -38.59 -4.96 -8.38
CA ARG A 35 -37.54 -5.35 -7.43
C ARG A 35 -38.04 -6.30 -6.33
N ALA A 36 -39.27 -6.81 -6.43
CA ALA A 36 -39.78 -7.81 -5.52
C ALA A 36 -38.89 -9.07 -5.42
N PRO A 37 -38.32 -9.62 -6.52
CA PRO A 37 -37.38 -10.74 -6.41
C PRO A 37 -36.13 -10.41 -5.60
N ALA A 38 -35.50 -9.25 -5.79
CA ALA A 38 -34.33 -8.82 -5.05
C ALA A 38 -34.66 -8.66 -3.55
N ARG A 39 -35.80 -8.02 -3.23
CA ARG A 39 -36.25 -7.92 -1.83
C ARG A 39 -36.55 -9.28 -1.20
N ALA A 40 -37.07 -10.23 -1.96
CA ALA A 40 -37.29 -11.60 -1.47
C ALA A 40 -35.96 -12.27 -1.09
N MET A 41 -34.91 -12.09 -1.87
CA MET A 41 -33.56 -12.57 -1.56
C MET A 41 -32.99 -11.87 -0.33
N LEU A 42 -33.14 -10.54 -0.21
CA LEU A 42 -32.71 -9.79 0.98
C LEU A 42 -33.44 -10.28 2.26
N ARG A 43 -34.74 -10.60 2.17
CA ARG A 43 -35.48 -11.20 3.31
C ARG A 43 -34.95 -12.59 3.69
N ALA A 44 -34.51 -13.38 2.73
CA ALA A 44 -33.92 -14.69 3.01
C ALA A 44 -32.60 -14.60 3.81
N THR A 45 -31.92 -13.44 3.79
CA THR A 45 -30.75 -13.16 4.63
C THR A 45 -31.11 -12.62 6.03
N GLY A 46 -32.42 -12.53 6.36
CA GLY A 46 -32.90 -12.07 7.66
C GLY A 46 -33.24 -10.57 7.74
N LEU A 47 -33.19 -9.82 6.62
CA LEU A 47 -33.59 -8.43 6.61
C LEU A 47 -35.10 -8.28 6.58
N ASP A 48 -35.64 -7.53 7.54
CA ASP A 48 -37.07 -7.13 7.56
C ASP A 48 -37.33 -5.91 6.67
N ASP A 49 -38.59 -5.49 6.58
CA ASP A 49 -39.01 -4.35 5.78
C ASP A 49 -38.33 -3.05 6.22
N ALA A 50 -38.13 -2.85 7.50
CA ALA A 50 -37.50 -1.66 8.04
C ALA A 50 -36.00 -1.63 7.69
N ALA A 51 -35.32 -2.77 7.74
CA ALA A 51 -33.91 -2.90 7.37
C ALA A 51 -33.71 -2.68 5.85
N ILE A 52 -34.60 -3.24 5.02
CA ILE A 52 -34.54 -3.06 3.55
C ILE A 52 -34.78 -1.58 3.17
N ALA A 53 -35.66 -0.88 3.88
CA ALA A 53 -35.98 0.53 3.59
C ALA A 53 -34.79 1.49 3.88
N ARG A 54 -33.86 1.12 4.76
CA ARG A 54 -32.70 1.93 5.15
C ARG A 54 -31.61 1.90 4.08
N PRO A 55 -30.62 2.82 4.12
CA PRO A 55 -29.39 2.71 3.34
C PRO A 55 -28.67 1.39 3.61
N LEU A 56 -28.22 0.70 2.56
CA LEU A 56 -27.45 -0.53 2.65
C LEU A 56 -25.96 -0.19 2.64
N VAL A 57 -25.27 -0.43 3.75
CA VAL A 57 -23.88 0.00 3.95
C VAL A 57 -22.96 -1.21 4.07
N ALA A 58 -21.97 -1.30 3.20
CA ALA A 58 -20.97 -2.37 3.27
C ALA A 58 -20.13 -2.29 4.55
N VAL A 59 -19.95 -3.42 5.22
CA VAL A 59 -18.92 -3.64 6.24
C VAL A 59 -17.95 -4.67 5.66
N VAL A 60 -16.84 -4.16 5.12
CA VAL A 60 -15.84 -4.99 4.44
C VAL A 60 -14.69 -5.25 5.38
N HIS A 61 -14.21 -6.47 5.47
CA HIS A 61 -13.02 -6.78 6.23
C HIS A 61 -12.16 -7.85 5.58
N THR A 62 -10.88 -7.86 5.94
CA THR A 62 -9.88 -8.80 5.45
C THR A 62 -9.49 -9.84 6.51
N TRP A 63 -10.42 -10.22 7.38
CA TRP A 63 -10.19 -11.17 8.45
C TRP A 63 -9.68 -12.51 7.94
N SER A 64 -8.72 -13.08 8.67
CA SER A 64 -8.23 -14.44 8.49
C SER A 64 -7.61 -14.95 9.78
N ASN A 65 -7.83 -16.20 10.12
CA ASN A 65 -7.24 -16.83 11.31
C ASN A 65 -5.78 -17.25 11.13
N VAL A 66 -5.24 -17.19 9.93
CA VAL A 66 -3.81 -17.43 9.64
C VAL A 66 -2.99 -16.15 9.75
N SER A 67 -3.65 -14.99 9.81
CA SER A 67 -3.00 -13.68 9.77
C SER A 67 -3.15 -12.93 11.09
N PRO A 68 -2.09 -12.81 11.91
CA PRO A 68 -2.16 -11.99 13.13
C PRO A 68 -2.60 -10.55 12.85
N CYS A 69 -2.16 -9.99 11.73
CA CYS A 69 -2.49 -8.62 11.30
C CYS A 69 -3.98 -8.39 11.08
N ASN A 70 -4.74 -9.44 10.78
CA ASN A 70 -6.16 -9.36 10.41
C ASN A 70 -7.06 -10.11 11.42
N LEU A 71 -6.49 -10.67 12.46
CA LEU A 71 -7.19 -11.59 13.37
C LEU A 71 -8.36 -10.93 14.12
N ASN A 72 -8.20 -9.65 14.52
CA ASN A 72 -9.23 -8.90 15.27
C ASN A 72 -10.29 -8.23 14.37
N LEU A 73 -10.13 -8.26 13.03
CA LEU A 73 -11.00 -7.47 12.14
C LEU A 73 -12.45 -7.93 12.13
N ARG A 74 -12.73 -9.20 12.40
CA ARG A 74 -14.09 -9.71 12.50
C ARG A 74 -14.83 -9.13 13.71
N ASP A 75 -14.14 -8.99 14.84
CA ASP A 75 -14.73 -8.37 16.04
C ASP A 75 -14.99 -6.88 15.81
N LEU A 76 -14.06 -6.20 15.13
CA LEU A 76 -14.24 -4.80 14.74
C LEU A 76 -15.38 -4.61 13.72
N ALA A 77 -15.65 -5.61 12.87
CA ALA A 77 -16.80 -5.56 11.96
C ALA A 77 -18.13 -5.58 12.70
N VAL A 78 -18.23 -6.32 13.81
CA VAL A 78 -19.42 -6.33 14.68
C VAL A 78 -19.66 -4.93 15.25
N GLU A 79 -18.62 -4.25 15.73
CA GLU A 79 -18.70 -2.90 16.29
C GLU A 79 -19.05 -1.86 15.22
N ALA A 80 -18.41 -1.91 14.05
CA ALA A 80 -18.75 -1.02 12.94
C ALA A 80 -20.20 -1.20 12.47
N ALA A 81 -20.67 -2.45 12.37
CA ALA A 81 -22.06 -2.76 12.07
C ALA A 81 -23.04 -2.21 13.12
N ALA A 82 -22.67 -2.26 14.40
CA ALA A 82 -23.47 -1.67 15.48
C ALA A 82 -23.56 -0.14 15.33
N GLY A 83 -22.46 0.54 14.99
CA GLY A 83 -22.43 1.98 14.73
C GLY A 83 -23.31 2.37 13.52
N ILE A 84 -23.27 1.60 12.43
CA ILE A 84 -24.14 1.81 11.26
C ILE A 84 -25.61 1.70 11.66
N ARG A 85 -26.00 0.67 12.44
CA ARG A 85 -27.38 0.49 12.91
C ARG A 85 -27.82 1.65 13.81
N ALA A 86 -26.97 2.08 14.72
CA ALA A 86 -27.24 3.21 15.62
C ALA A 86 -27.48 4.52 14.84
N ALA A 87 -26.79 4.71 13.72
CA ALA A 87 -26.94 5.89 12.85
C ALA A 87 -28.05 5.76 11.79
N GLY A 88 -28.82 4.63 11.79
CA GLY A 88 -30.00 4.43 10.93
C GLY A 88 -29.72 3.74 9.59
N GLY A 89 -28.57 3.11 9.40
CA GLY A 89 -28.24 2.28 8.24
C GLY A 89 -28.49 0.79 8.48
N THR A 90 -28.40 0.01 7.41
CA THR A 90 -28.40 -1.46 7.43
C THR A 90 -27.03 -1.97 7.00
N PRO A 91 -26.24 -2.56 7.88
CA PRO A 91 -24.94 -3.10 7.54
C PRO A 91 -25.06 -4.38 6.72
N ILE A 92 -24.29 -4.47 5.66
CA ILE A 92 -24.11 -5.66 4.81
C ILE A 92 -22.65 -6.08 4.90
N GLU A 93 -22.41 -7.15 5.66
CA GLU A 93 -21.05 -7.64 5.94
C GLU A 93 -20.59 -8.62 4.86
N PHE A 94 -19.36 -8.46 4.40
CA PHE A 94 -18.64 -9.46 3.61
C PHE A 94 -17.13 -9.39 3.84
N ASN A 95 -16.45 -10.51 3.55
CA ASN A 95 -15.02 -10.68 3.74
C ASN A 95 -14.31 -10.79 2.39
N THR A 96 -13.09 -10.25 2.30
CA THR A 96 -12.17 -10.50 1.19
C THR A 96 -10.86 -11.10 1.72
N ILE A 97 -9.99 -11.53 0.79
CA ILE A 97 -8.75 -12.24 1.13
C ILE A 97 -7.76 -11.36 1.89
N SER A 98 -6.81 -12.02 2.57
CA SER A 98 -5.57 -11.40 3.06
C SER A 98 -4.40 -12.34 2.83
N VAL A 99 -3.21 -11.75 2.57
CA VAL A 99 -1.93 -12.45 2.56
C VAL A 99 -1.03 -11.77 3.57
N THR A 100 -0.46 -12.55 4.49
CA THR A 100 0.41 -12.02 5.55
C THR A 100 1.87 -12.10 5.12
N ASP A 101 2.46 -10.94 4.89
CA ASP A 101 3.86 -10.82 4.44
C ASP A 101 4.83 -11.51 5.40
N GLY A 102 4.67 -11.32 6.72
CA GLY A 102 5.53 -11.94 7.71
C GLY A 102 5.55 -13.48 7.71
N ILE A 103 4.46 -14.13 7.28
CA ILE A 103 4.39 -15.59 7.12
C ILE A 103 4.92 -16.01 5.74
N ALA A 104 4.62 -15.25 4.70
CA ALA A 104 5.00 -15.56 3.33
C ALA A 104 6.47 -15.22 3.01
N MET A 105 7.12 -14.38 3.83
CA MET A 105 8.49 -13.89 3.64
C MET A 105 9.49 -15.04 3.45
N GLY A 106 10.39 -14.92 2.48
CA GLY A 106 11.39 -15.94 2.16
C GLY A 106 10.83 -17.19 1.45
N THR A 107 9.56 -17.21 1.07
CA THR A 107 8.92 -18.30 0.33
C THR A 107 8.39 -17.84 -1.02
N SER A 108 8.03 -18.81 -1.90
CA SER A 108 7.34 -18.51 -3.16
C SER A 108 5.95 -17.88 -2.94
N GLY A 109 5.33 -18.07 -1.76
CA GLY A 109 4.06 -17.47 -1.36
C GLY A 109 4.13 -15.95 -1.28
N MET A 110 5.31 -15.36 -1.06
CA MET A 110 5.48 -13.91 -1.00
C MET A 110 5.09 -13.19 -2.30
N ARG A 111 5.12 -13.88 -3.43
CA ARG A 111 4.63 -13.36 -4.72
C ARG A 111 3.14 -13.03 -4.69
N ALA A 112 2.35 -13.74 -3.88
CA ALA A 112 0.92 -13.47 -3.74
C ALA A 112 0.62 -12.17 -2.98
N SER A 113 1.59 -11.65 -2.20
CA SER A 113 1.39 -10.49 -1.35
C SER A 113 0.94 -9.24 -2.13
N LEU A 114 1.74 -8.71 -3.08
CA LEU A 114 1.35 -7.51 -3.82
C LEU A 114 0.14 -7.77 -4.73
N ILE A 115 0.03 -8.95 -5.30
CA ILE A 115 -1.10 -9.33 -6.16
C ILE A 115 -2.41 -9.27 -5.37
N SER A 116 -2.40 -9.64 -4.08
CA SER A 116 -3.58 -9.54 -3.23
C SER A 116 -4.13 -8.12 -3.12
N ARG A 117 -3.29 -7.08 -3.25
CA ARG A 117 -3.72 -5.68 -3.26
C ARG A 117 -4.75 -5.42 -4.38
N GLU A 118 -4.45 -5.89 -5.59
CA GLU A 118 -5.35 -5.75 -6.75
C GLU A 118 -6.63 -6.59 -6.54
N VAL A 119 -6.47 -7.87 -6.18
CA VAL A 119 -7.60 -8.79 -5.98
C VAL A 119 -8.55 -8.30 -4.89
N ILE A 120 -8.03 -7.74 -3.81
CA ILE A 120 -8.83 -7.17 -2.72
C ILE A 120 -9.63 -5.96 -3.24
N ALA A 121 -8.97 -5.02 -3.93
CA ALA A 121 -9.64 -3.85 -4.49
C ALA A 121 -10.73 -4.26 -5.50
N ASP A 122 -10.43 -5.19 -6.42
CA ASP A 122 -11.36 -5.73 -7.40
C ASP A 122 -12.55 -6.43 -6.73
N SER A 123 -12.30 -7.25 -5.71
CA SER A 123 -13.36 -7.99 -5.01
C SER A 123 -14.30 -7.06 -4.23
N ILE A 124 -13.77 -5.99 -3.63
CA ILE A 124 -14.57 -4.96 -2.96
C ILE A 124 -15.45 -4.23 -3.98
N GLU A 125 -14.88 -3.80 -5.09
CA GLU A 125 -15.61 -3.15 -6.18
C GLU A 125 -16.76 -4.02 -6.67
N LEU A 126 -16.47 -5.28 -7.05
CA LEU A 126 -17.48 -6.20 -7.58
C LEU A 126 -18.60 -6.48 -6.56
N ALA A 127 -18.28 -6.62 -5.28
CA ALA A 127 -19.29 -6.88 -4.25
C ALA A 127 -20.16 -5.64 -3.99
N VAL A 128 -19.57 -4.45 -3.90
CA VAL A 128 -20.29 -3.20 -3.63
C VAL A 128 -21.15 -2.78 -4.81
N ASP A 129 -20.60 -2.82 -6.03
CA ASP A 129 -21.35 -2.45 -7.25
C ASP A 129 -22.43 -3.48 -7.60
N GLY A 130 -22.09 -4.78 -7.51
CA GLY A 130 -23.03 -5.86 -7.82
C GLY A 130 -24.27 -5.86 -6.91
N HIS A 131 -24.14 -5.38 -5.68
CA HIS A 131 -25.25 -5.26 -4.72
C HIS A 131 -25.74 -3.83 -4.53
N CYS A 132 -25.26 -2.87 -5.34
CA CYS A 132 -25.68 -1.46 -5.32
C CYS A 132 -25.63 -0.84 -3.91
N LEU A 133 -24.57 -1.09 -3.14
CA LEU A 133 -24.44 -0.59 -1.77
C LEU A 133 -24.17 0.92 -1.76
N ASP A 134 -24.73 1.63 -0.77
CA ASP A 134 -24.77 3.10 -0.72
C ASP A 134 -23.49 3.72 -0.16
N ALA A 135 -22.82 3.03 0.74
CA ALA A 135 -21.61 3.47 1.41
C ALA A 135 -20.81 2.27 1.91
N MET A 136 -19.58 2.48 2.41
CA MET A 136 -18.77 1.38 2.95
C MET A 136 -17.86 1.77 4.10
N VAL A 137 -17.70 0.87 5.08
CA VAL A 137 -16.60 0.85 6.05
C VAL A 137 -15.66 -0.29 5.65
N VAL A 138 -14.36 0.01 5.50
CA VAL A 138 -13.37 -1.01 5.15
C VAL A 138 -12.39 -1.19 6.31
N LEU A 139 -12.40 -2.39 6.89
CA LEU A 139 -11.51 -2.79 7.98
C LEU A 139 -10.33 -3.60 7.39
N CYS A 140 -9.13 -3.09 7.57
CA CYS A 140 -7.91 -3.62 6.96
C CYS A 140 -6.78 -3.75 7.99
N GLY A 141 -5.83 -4.66 7.78
CA GLY A 141 -4.86 -4.98 8.83
C GLY A 141 -3.42 -5.19 8.38
N CYS A 142 -3.15 -5.61 7.15
CA CYS A 142 -1.81 -6.00 6.69
C CYS A 142 -1.31 -5.06 5.59
N ASP A 143 -0.04 -5.20 5.23
CA ASP A 143 0.72 -4.37 4.29
C ASP A 143 -0.03 -4.05 2.98
N LYS A 144 -0.74 -5.01 2.41
CA LYS A 144 -1.41 -4.88 1.10
C LYS A 144 -2.91 -4.65 1.23
N THR A 145 -3.52 -5.04 2.37
CA THR A 145 -4.95 -4.82 2.60
C THR A 145 -5.27 -3.35 2.83
N ILE A 146 -4.32 -2.58 3.42
CA ILE A 146 -4.48 -1.15 3.69
C ILE A 146 -4.50 -0.33 2.39
N PRO A 147 -3.48 -0.42 1.51
CA PRO A 147 -3.56 0.29 0.23
C PRO A 147 -4.69 -0.19 -0.66
N ALA A 148 -5.06 -1.48 -0.63
CA ALA A 148 -6.21 -2.01 -1.35
C ALA A 148 -7.53 -1.37 -0.89
N ALA A 149 -7.70 -1.14 0.41
CA ALA A 149 -8.85 -0.41 0.95
C ALA A 149 -8.93 1.02 0.40
N ALA A 150 -7.80 1.74 0.37
CA ALA A 150 -7.75 3.09 -0.21
C ALA A 150 -8.02 3.08 -1.72
N MET A 151 -7.47 2.11 -2.46
CA MET A 151 -7.73 1.93 -3.89
C MET A 151 -9.22 1.68 -4.16
N ALA A 152 -9.87 0.78 -3.42
CA ALA A 152 -11.30 0.49 -3.56
C ALA A 152 -12.17 1.72 -3.24
N LEU A 153 -11.84 2.46 -2.17
CA LEU A 153 -12.51 3.72 -1.81
C LEU A 153 -12.38 4.76 -2.94
N ALA A 154 -11.17 4.94 -3.47
CA ALA A 154 -10.91 5.87 -4.56
C ALA A 154 -11.65 5.49 -5.85
N ARG A 155 -11.65 4.19 -6.20
CA ARG A 155 -12.25 3.64 -7.42
C ARG A 155 -13.76 3.77 -7.42
N LEU A 156 -14.41 3.29 -6.36
CA LEU A 156 -15.88 3.32 -6.18
C LEU A 156 -16.41 4.74 -5.98
N ASN A 157 -15.65 5.58 -5.32
CA ASN A 157 -15.98 6.98 -5.01
C ASN A 157 -17.39 7.17 -4.40
N ILE A 158 -17.82 6.23 -3.58
CA ILE A 158 -19.01 6.35 -2.73
C ILE A 158 -18.60 6.75 -1.31
N PRO A 159 -19.48 7.32 -0.48
CA PRO A 159 -19.16 7.64 0.91
C PRO A 159 -18.53 6.45 1.62
N GLY A 160 -17.36 6.66 2.24
CA GLY A 160 -16.63 5.55 2.81
C GLY A 160 -15.56 5.95 3.82
N VAL A 161 -15.29 5.03 4.75
CA VAL A 161 -14.33 5.19 5.85
C VAL A 161 -13.43 3.96 5.88
N ALA A 162 -12.11 4.16 6.01
CA ALA A 162 -11.18 3.07 6.31
C ALA A 162 -10.82 3.05 7.79
N LEU A 163 -10.61 1.86 8.34
CA LEU A 163 -10.03 1.68 9.67
C LEU A 163 -8.99 0.56 9.65
N TYR A 164 -7.79 0.88 10.09
CA TYR A 164 -6.73 -0.08 10.33
C TYR A 164 -6.98 -0.85 11.63
N GLY A 165 -6.77 -2.17 11.61
CA GLY A 165 -6.97 -3.06 12.77
C GLY A 165 -6.05 -2.80 13.95
N GLY A 166 -4.93 -2.10 13.74
CA GLY A 166 -3.98 -1.70 14.78
C GLY A 166 -2.69 -2.51 14.76
N SER A 167 -1.64 -1.94 15.37
CA SER A 167 -0.34 -2.59 15.56
C SER A 167 -0.42 -3.69 16.62
N ILE A 168 0.45 -4.71 16.47
CA ILE A 168 0.69 -5.71 17.51
C ILE A 168 1.44 -5.08 18.68
N ALA A 169 1.22 -5.57 19.90
CA ALA A 169 2.08 -5.26 21.03
C ALA A 169 3.50 -5.80 20.77
N HIS A 170 4.53 -5.14 21.29
CA HIS A 170 5.86 -5.72 21.30
C HIS A 170 5.93 -6.90 22.25
N GLY A 171 6.74 -7.89 21.93
CA GLY A 171 7.15 -8.94 22.85
C GLY A 171 8.26 -8.46 23.78
N THR A 172 8.75 -9.36 24.65
CA THR A 172 9.86 -9.06 25.55
C THR A 172 10.84 -10.21 25.56
N HIS A 173 12.12 -9.93 25.34
CA HIS A 173 13.20 -10.89 25.45
C HIS A 173 14.38 -10.23 26.19
N ASN A 174 14.91 -10.90 27.21
CA ASN A 174 15.98 -10.37 28.08
C ASN A 174 15.70 -8.94 28.60
N HIS A 175 14.44 -8.67 29.01
CA HIS A 175 13.95 -7.36 29.48
C HIS A 175 13.91 -6.23 28.42
N HIS A 176 14.13 -6.56 27.15
CA HIS A 176 14.04 -5.60 26.05
C HIS A 176 12.80 -5.87 25.19
N PRO A 177 12.13 -4.81 24.68
CA PRO A 177 11.06 -4.98 23.72
C PRO A 177 11.59 -5.57 22.41
N ILE A 178 10.90 -6.56 21.87
CA ILE A 178 11.20 -7.19 20.58
C ILE A 178 9.98 -7.26 19.68
N THR A 179 10.22 -7.34 18.39
CA THR A 179 9.21 -7.48 17.33
C THR A 179 9.62 -8.61 16.40
N ILE A 180 8.81 -8.87 15.37
CA ILE A 180 9.15 -9.82 14.30
C ILE A 180 10.50 -9.48 13.62
N GLN A 181 10.95 -8.23 13.63
CA GLN A 181 12.26 -7.84 13.10
C GLN A 181 13.41 -8.60 13.78
N GLN A 182 13.39 -8.63 15.11
CA GLN A 182 14.43 -9.34 15.90
C GLN A 182 14.44 -10.84 15.62
N VAL A 183 13.29 -11.45 15.26
CA VAL A 183 13.25 -12.87 14.85
C VAL A 183 14.02 -13.08 13.53
N PHE A 184 13.82 -12.21 12.53
CA PHE A 184 14.56 -12.29 11.27
C PHE A 184 16.07 -12.07 11.49
N GLU A 185 16.44 -11.12 12.34
CA GLU A 185 17.84 -10.87 12.70
C GLU A 185 18.45 -12.07 13.45
N ALA A 186 17.69 -12.71 14.35
CA ALA A 186 18.10 -13.91 15.08
C ALA A 186 18.34 -15.11 14.15
N VAL A 187 17.53 -15.28 13.09
CA VAL A 187 17.77 -16.29 12.05
C VAL A 187 19.14 -16.07 11.38
N GLY A 188 19.46 -14.82 11.06
CA GLY A 188 20.77 -14.46 10.50
C GLY A 188 21.93 -14.73 11.47
N ALA A 189 21.76 -14.40 12.76
CA ALA A 189 22.74 -14.65 13.82
C ALA A 189 22.95 -16.15 14.09
N TYR A 190 21.88 -16.93 14.07
CA TYR A 190 21.93 -18.39 14.20
C TYR A 190 22.68 -19.02 13.02
N GLY A 191 22.39 -18.62 11.78
CA GLY A 191 23.11 -19.08 10.59
C GLY A 191 24.61 -18.71 10.59
N ALA A 192 24.99 -17.64 11.29
CA ALA A 192 26.38 -17.23 11.52
C ALA A 192 27.03 -17.88 12.74
N GLY A 193 26.33 -18.76 13.47
CA GLY A 193 26.83 -19.42 14.69
C GLY A 193 27.03 -18.50 15.89
N LYS A 194 26.39 -17.31 15.91
CA LYS A 194 26.49 -16.32 16.99
C LYS A 194 25.52 -16.58 18.13
N ILE A 195 24.43 -17.26 17.89
CA ILE A 195 23.46 -17.73 18.88
C ILE A 195 23.13 -19.20 18.62
N ASP A 196 22.66 -19.88 19.65
CA ASP A 196 22.24 -21.27 19.57
C ASP A 196 20.74 -21.42 19.30
N ASN A 197 20.25 -22.67 19.21
CA ASN A 197 18.86 -22.97 18.96
C ASN A 197 17.93 -22.60 20.14
N GLU A 198 18.41 -22.60 21.35
CA GLU A 198 17.65 -22.24 22.55
C GLU A 198 17.35 -20.75 22.55
N GLU A 199 18.35 -19.92 22.27
CA GLU A 199 18.20 -18.47 22.14
C GLU A 199 17.27 -18.11 20.95
N LEU A 200 17.44 -18.71 19.77
CA LEU A 200 16.55 -18.49 18.63
C LEU A 200 15.09 -18.83 18.98
N THR A 201 14.86 -19.98 19.62
CA THR A 201 13.52 -20.43 20.04
C THR A 201 12.91 -19.48 21.07
N SER A 202 13.74 -18.93 21.96
CA SER A 202 13.31 -17.97 22.97
C SER A 202 12.83 -16.66 22.33
N VAL A 203 13.58 -16.12 21.37
CA VAL A 203 13.19 -14.92 20.60
C VAL A 203 11.88 -15.17 19.83
N GLU A 204 11.78 -16.30 19.12
CA GLU A 204 10.59 -16.70 18.35
C GLU A 204 9.32 -16.71 19.20
N ARG A 205 9.36 -17.36 20.37
CA ARG A 205 8.19 -17.52 21.26
C ARG A 205 7.69 -16.21 21.85
N ASN A 206 8.56 -15.23 21.98
CA ASN A 206 8.25 -14.00 22.69
C ASN A 206 7.97 -12.79 21.78
N ALA A 207 8.26 -12.86 20.47
CA ALA A 207 8.25 -11.68 19.60
C ALA A 207 6.84 -11.19 19.20
N CYS A 208 5.85 -12.08 19.11
CA CYS A 208 4.53 -11.77 18.54
C CYS A 208 3.39 -12.16 19.51
N PRO A 209 3.06 -11.33 20.53
CA PRO A 209 2.15 -11.69 21.61
C PRO A 209 0.66 -11.45 21.27
N GLY A 210 0.14 -11.87 20.11
CA GLY A 210 -1.28 -11.81 19.82
C GLY A 210 -1.65 -11.15 18.49
N ALA A 211 -2.84 -10.52 18.45
CA ALA A 211 -3.36 -9.87 17.25
C ALA A 211 -2.72 -8.51 16.98
N GLY A 212 -2.64 -8.15 15.71
CA GLY A 212 -2.17 -6.86 15.22
C GLY A 212 -1.12 -7.00 14.13
N ALA A 213 -0.92 -5.92 13.38
CA ALA A 213 0.14 -5.85 12.38
C ALA A 213 1.48 -5.49 13.02
N CYS A 214 2.57 -5.57 12.25
CA CYS A 214 3.95 -5.42 12.71
C CYS A 214 4.16 -4.26 13.70
N GLY A 215 5.00 -4.49 14.73
CA GLY A 215 5.20 -3.53 15.85
C GLY A 215 6.07 -2.31 15.54
N GLY A 216 6.73 -2.23 14.38
CA GLY A 216 7.54 -1.06 13.97
C GLY A 216 6.85 -0.22 12.88
N GLN A 217 7.49 0.87 12.45
CA GLN A 217 7.03 1.74 11.35
C GLN A 217 7.31 1.07 9.99
N PHE A 218 6.93 -0.18 9.88
CA PHE A 218 6.97 -0.99 8.67
C PHE A 218 5.80 -0.62 7.75
N THR A 219 5.57 -1.38 6.69
CA THR A 219 4.61 -0.98 5.66
C THR A 219 3.19 -0.80 6.21
N ALA A 220 2.72 -1.69 7.08
CA ALA A 220 1.36 -1.61 7.62
C ALA A 220 1.12 -0.33 8.43
N ASN A 221 1.99 -0.01 9.41
CA ASN A 221 1.85 1.21 10.22
C ASN A 221 2.11 2.48 9.41
N THR A 222 3.05 2.44 8.44
CA THR A 222 3.25 3.54 7.48
C THR A 222 1.97 3.82 6.69
N MET A 223 1.34 2.80 6.11
CA MET A 223 0.13 2.99 5.32
C MET A 223 -1.10 3.31 6.17
N ALA A 224 -1.16 2.87 7.43
CA ALA A 224 -2.18 3.27 8.39
C ALA A 224 -2.13 4.78 8.71
N MET A 225 -0.93 5.32 8.93
CA MET A 225 -0.68 6.76 9.06
C MET A 225 -1.06 7.52 7.77
N VAL A 226 -0.71 6.95 6.60
CA VAL A 226 -1.08 7.51 5.28
C VAL A 226 -2.59 7.60 5.12
N LEU A 227 -3.38 6.59 5.50
CA LEU A 227 -4.85 6.65 5.45
C LEU A 227 -5.42 7.85 6.22
N SER A 228 -4.90 8.10 7.43
CA SER A 228 -5.32 9.24 8.26
C SER A 228 -4.92 10.57 7.62
N THR A 229 -3.72 10.65 7.05
CA THR A 229 -3.20 11.87 6.41
C THR A 229 -3.90 12.17 5.08
N LEU A 230 -4.31 11.14 4.32
CA LEU A 230 -5.14 11.28 3.12
C LEU A 230 -6.59 11.66 3.45
N GLY A 231 -6.97 11.68 4.73
CA GLY A 231 -8.32 11.99 5.19
C GLY A 231 -9.32 10.84 5.08
N LEU A 232 -8.89 9.61 4.73
CA LEU A 232 -9.76 8.44 4.57
C LEU A 232 -10.13 7.75 5.91
N SER A 233 -9.47 8.13 7.00
CA SER A 233 -9.68 7.64 8.36
C SER A 233 -9.53 8.79 9.34
N PRO A 234 -10.29 8.81 10.47
CA PRO A 234 -10.08 9.83 11.50
C PRO A 234 -8.63 9.79 12.05
N MET A 235 -8.04 10.95 12.25
CA MET A 235 -6.71 11.06 12.83
C MET A 235 -6.65 10.40 14.22
N GLY A 236 -5.63 9.58 14.46
CA GLY A 236 -5.43 8.86 15.73
C GLY A 236 -6.14 7.51 15.82
N PHE A 237 -7.20 7.23 15.05
CA PHE A 237 -7.91 5.94 15.13
C PHE A 237 -7.05 4.77 14.65
N ASN A 238 -6.23 5.00 13.67
CA ASN A 238 -5.32 4.01 13.13
C ASN A 238 -4.12 3.73 14.05
N ASP A 239 -3.76 4.67 14.92
CA ASP A 239 -2.65 4.51 15.87
C ASP A 239 -3.00 3.58 17.04
N ILE A 240 -4.29 3.41 17.35
CA ILE A 240 -4.76 2.57 18.47
C ILE A 240 -4.32 1.12 18.22
N PRO A 241 -3.54 0.50 19.15
CA PRO A 241 -3.09 -0.89 19.01
C PRO A 241 -4.26 -1.88 18.91
N ALA A 242 -4.03 -3.02 18.26
CA ALA A 242 -5.06 -3.99 17.92
C ALA A 242 -5.81 -4.56 19.13
N THR A 243 -5.12 -4.74 20.25
CA THR A 243 -5.68 -5.30 21.51
C THR A 243 -6.07 -4.23 22.52
N HIS A 244 -5.93 -2.93 22.16
CA HIS A 244 -6.28 -1.85 23.09
C HIS A 244 -7.80 -1.70 23.20
N PRO A 245 -8.36 -1.52 24.43
CA PRO A 245 -9.82 -1.44 24.64
C PRO A 245 -10.55 -0.39 23.80
N ALA A 246 -9.90 0.72 23.47
CA ALA A 246 -10.50 1.79 22.66
C ALA A 246 -10.67 1.41 21.17
N LYS A 247 -10.10 0.28 20.71
CA LYS A 247 -10.14 -0.09 19.28
C LYS A 247 -11.56 -0.43 18.82
N GLY A 248 -12.35 -1.15 19.63
CA GLY A 248 -13.75 -1.44 19.34
C GLY A 248 -14.59 -0.16 19.24
N ALA A 249 -14.41 0.79 20.18
CA ALA A 249 -15.11 2.07 20.13
C ALA A 249 -14.76 2.90 18.87
N ALA A 250 -13.51 2.84 18.41
CA ALA A 250 -13.11 3.47 17.14
C ALA A 250 -13.83 2.84 15.94
N ALA A 251 -14.01 1.50 15.92
CA ALA A 251 -14.75 0.81 14.88
C ALA A 251 -16.24 1.18 14.89
N PHE A 252 -16.86 1.21 16.07
CA PHE A 252 -18.24 1.68 16.23
C PHE A 252 -18.40 3.10 15.68
N ARG A 253 -17.49 4.02 16.04
CA ARG A 253 -17.52 5.40 15.56
C ARG A 253 -17.32 5.51 14.04
N CYS A 254 -16.51 4.64 13.41
CA CYS A 254 -16.42 4.56 11.96
C CYS A 254 -17.75 4.15 11.32
N GLY A 255 -18.51 3.28 11.97
CA GLY A 255 -19.86 2.92 11.53
C GLY A 255 -20.86 4.08 11.58
N GLU A 256 -20.82 4.93 12.63
CA GLU A 256 -21.61 6.16 12.67
C GLU A 256 -21.14 7.17 11.60
N LEU A 257 -19.81 7.33 11.47
CA LEU A 257 -19.18 8.31 10.59
C LEU A 257 -19.49 8.06 9.11
N VAL A 258 -19.54 6.80 8.67
CA VAL A 258 -19.90 6.51 7.27
C VAL A 258 -21.33 6.95 6.95
N MET A 259 -22.23 6.89 7.92
CA MET A 259 -23.61 7.42 7.75
C MET A 259 -23.62 8.95 7.70
N ASP A 260 -22.74 9.63 8.45
CA ASP A 260 -22.57 11.08 8.34
C ASP A 260 -21.98 11.46 6.98
N CYS A 261 -21.00 10.68 6.45
CA CYS A 261 -20.50 10.85 5.10
C CYS A 261 -21.59 10.67 4.04
N LEU A 262 -22.45 9.66 4.20
CA LEU A 262 -23.55 9.40 3.27
C LEU A 262 -24.54 10.57 3.25
N LYS A 263 -24.94 11.09 4.42
CA LYS A 263 -25.85 12.26 4.54
C LYS A 263 -25.24 13.51 3.92
N ALA A 264 -23.94 13.71 4.07
CA ALA A 264 -23.21 14.86 3.54
C ALA A 264 -22.75 14.67 2.08
N ASN A 265 -22.98 13.50 1.49
CA ASN A 265 -22.42 13.08 0.19
C ASN A 265 -20.90 13.30 0.09
N ARG A 266 -20.16 13.05 1.19
CA ARG A 266 -18.71 13.21 1.24
C ARG A 266 -18.04 11.96 0.68
N THR A 267 -17.36 12.12 -0.45
CA THR A 267 -16.77 11.02 -1.22
C THR A 267 -15.25 11.00 -1.12
N PRO A 268 -14.59 9.83 -1.27
CA PRO A 268 -13.13 9.71 -1.16
C PRO A 268 -12.34 10.61 -2.11
N ARG A 269 -12.78 10.83 -3.36
CA ARG A 269 -12.03 11.66 -4.32
C ARG A 269 -12.03 13.15 -3.96
N GLU A 270 -12.99 13.62 -3.15
CA GLU A 270 -12.95 14.97 -2.59
C GLU A 270 -11.82 15.16 -1.57
N LEU A 271 -11.43 14.07 -0.90
CA LEU A 271 -10.36 14.04 0.10
C LEU A 271 -8.99 13.77 -0.54
N LEU A 272 -8.97 12.94 -1.59
CA LEU A 272 -7.77 12.49 -2.30
C LEU A 272 -7.32 13.56 -3.30
N THR A 273 -6.65 14.59 -2.79
CA THR A 273 -6.13 15.72 -3.56
C THR A 273 -4.62 15.65 -3.70
N ARG A 274 -4.03 16.32 -4.69
CA ARG A 274 -2.56 16.43 -4.81
C ARG A 274 -1.91 16.92 -3.50
N THR A 275 -2.59 17.79 -2.76
CA THR A 275 -2.13 18.30 -1.46
C THR A 275 -2.13 17.21 -0.39
N SER A 276 -3.20 16.40 -0.30
CA SER A 276 -3.23 15.29 0.67
C SER A 276 -2.17 14.22 0.38
N PHE A 277 -1.85 13.95 -0.91
CA PHE A 277 -0.73 13.08 -1.29
C PHE A 277 0.63 13.67 -0.89
N ARG A 278 0.83 14.98 -1.05
CA ARG A 278 2.05 15.66 -0.60
C ARG A 278 2.21 15.58 0.91
N ASN A 279 1.15 15.81 1.66
CA ASN A 279 1.13 15.64 3.12
C ASN A 279 1.49 14.19 3.51
N ALA A 280 0.89 13.20 2.85
CA ALA A 280 1.18 11.80 3.10
C ALA A 280 2.65 11.45 2.82
N ALA A 281 3.23 11.91 1.71
CA ALA A 281 4.64 11.71 1.39
C ALA A 281 5.57 12.34 2.44
N ARG A 282 5.23 13.53 2.96
CA ARG A 282 5.96 14.20 4.06
C ARG A 282 5.87 13.44 5.38
N MET A 283 4.70 12.91 5.72
CA MET A 283 4.53 12.08 6.92
C MET A 283 5.36 10.79 6.83
N VAL A 284 5.40 10.14 5.66
CA VAL A 284 6.28 8.99 5.41
C VAL A 284 7.74 9.37 5.55
N ALA A 285 8.16 10.52 5.02
CA ALA A 285 9.52 11.03 5.13
C ALA A 285 9.92 11.31 6.58
N ALA A 286 9.05 11.98 7.35
CA ALA A 286 9.28 12.38 8.74
C ALA A 286 9.41 11.21 9.72
N THR A 287 8.80 10.07 9.39
CA THR A 287 8.83 8.86 10.20
C THR A 287 9.84 7.81 9.70
N ALA A 288 10.63 8.13 8.67
CA ALA A 288 11.48 7.16 7.96
C ALA A 288 10.72 5.86 7.62
N GLY A 289 9.45 5.99 7.23
CA GLY A 289 8.54 4.90 6.96
C GLY A 289 8.97 4.01 5.80
N SER A 290 8.19 2.98 5.54
CA SER A 290 8.47 2.00 4.48
C SER A 290 8.46 2.64 3.10
N THR A 291 9.47 2.33 2.28
CA THR A 291 9.55 2.72 0.86
C THR A 291 8.42 2.13 0.01
N ASN A 292 7.76 1.07 0.48
CA ASN A 292 6.56 0.53 -0.16
C ASN A 292 5.42 1.56 -0.23
N ALA A 293 5.40 2.55 0.67
CA ALA A 293 4.42 3.64 0.61
C ALA A 293 4.50 4.43 -0.69
N VAL A 294 5.67 4.56 -1.31
CA VAL A 294 5.83 5.21 -2.62
C VAL A 294 5.03 4.45 -3.69
N LEU A 295 5.24 3.12 -3.78
CA LEU A 295 4.50 2.26 -4.70
C LEU A 295 2.98 2.33 -4.47
N HIS A 296 2.57 2.32 -3.20
CA HIS A 296 1.15 2.30 -2.84
C HIS A 296 0.48 3.66 -3.05
N LEU A 297 1.15 4.77 -2.77
CA LEU A 297 0.63 6.12 -3.04
C LEU A 297 0.47 6.36 -4.54
N LEU A 298 1.39 5.89 -5.39
CA LEU A 298 1.23 5.92 -6.85
C LEU A 298 -0.02 5.15 -7.29
N ALA A 299 -0.23 3.95 -6.75
CA ALA A 299 -1.39 3.14 -7.06
C ALA A 299 -2.71 3.82 -6.63
N ILE A 300 -2.77 4.37 -5.42
CA ILE A 300 -3.95 5.08 -4.89
C ILE A 300 -4.22 6.36 -5.69
N ALA A 301 -3.18 7.12 -6.05
CA ALA A 301 -3.32 8.33 -6.86
C ALA A 301 -3.92 8.02 -8.23
N ARG A 302 -3.47 6.93 -8.85
CA ARG A 302 -4.00 6.45 -10.13
C ARG A 302 -5.48 6.09 -10.03
N GLU A 303 -5.91 5.38 -8.98
CA GLU A 303 -7.33 5.06 -8.74
C GLU A 303 -8.18 6.32 -8.49
N ALA A 304 -7.60 7.31 -7.82
CA ALA A 304 -8.27 8.57 -7.55
C ALA A 304 -8.31 9.53 -8.76
N GLY A 305 -7.53 9.27 -9.81
CA GLY A 305 -7.33 10.17 -10.94
C GLY A 305 -6.51 11.41 -10.58
N VAL A 306 -5.64 11.31 -9.58
CA VAL A 306 -4.74 12.39 -9.14
C VAL A 306 -3.40 12.26 -9.88
N GLU A 307 -2.98 13.35 -10.51
CA GLU A 307 -1.66 13.45 -11.12
C GLU A 307 -0.58 13.43 -10.03
N TRP A 308 0.13 12.30 -9.92
CA TRP A 308 1.17 12.06 -8.93
C TRP A 308 2.20 11.09 -9.48
N SER A 309 3.47 11.45 -9.41
CA SER A 309 4.59 10.70 -9.99
C SER A 309 5.72 10.47 -8.99
N LEU A 310 6.73 9.69 -9.35
CA LEU A 310 7.93 9.51 -8.54
C LEU A 310 8.63 10.83 -8.22
N GLU A 311 8.63 11.79 -9.14
CA GLU A 311 9.29 13.09 -8.94
C GLU A 311 8.66 13.89 -7.80
N ASP A 312 7.38 13.70 -7.50
CA ASP A 312 6.67 14.40 -6.42
C ASP A 312 7.13 13.97 -5.01
N PHE A 313 7.75 12.79 -4.89
CA PHE A 313 8.23 12.28 -3.61
C PHE A 313 9.56 12.91 -3.17
N GLU A 314 10.45 13.24 -4.10
CA GLU A 314 11.78 13.76 -3.73
C GLU A 314 11.69 15.11 -2.99
N PRO A 315 10.93 16.13 -3.45
CA PRO A 315 10.76 17.37 -2.68
C PRO A 315 10.16 17.12 -1.30
N ALA A 316 9.23 16.16 -1.17
CA ALA A 316 8.66 15.81 0.13
C ALA A 316 9.72 15.24 1.07
N SER A 317 10.63 14.40 0.58
CA SER A 317 11.72 13.83 1.38
C SER A 317 12.82 14.85 1.70
N VAL A 318 13.26 15.62 0.72
CA VAL A 318 14.36 16.60 0.91
C VAL A 318 14.01 17.66 1.94
N HIS A 319 12.77 18.15 1.91
CA HIS A 319 12.32 19.25 2.76
C HIS A 319 11.63 18.83 4.06
N THR A 320 11.64 17.53 4.38
CA THR A 320 11.01 17.04 5.61
C THR A 320 12.02 16.22 6.40
N PRO A 321 12.47 16.68 7.58
CA PRO A 321 13.43 15.95 8.40
C PRO A 321 12.81 14.69 9.02
N VAL A 322 13.61 13.70 9.37
CA VAL A 322 13.17 12.58 10.21
C VAL A 322 13.08 13.05 11.65
N ILE A 323 11.86 13.00 12.21
CA ILE A 323 11.56 13.43 13.57
C ILE A 323 11.05 12.32 14.48
N ALA A 324 10.65 11.18 13.94
CA ALA A 324 10.16 10.04 14.73
C ALA A 324 11.22 8.95 14.84
N ASP A 325 11.56 8.56 16.07
CA ASP A 325 12.60 7.59 16.40
C ASP A 325 12.04 6.17 16.43
N LEU A 326 11.58 5.69 15.28
CA LEU A 326 10.83 4.45 15.16
C LEU A 326 11.65 3.32 14.52
N LEU A 327 11.42 2.08 14.98
CA LEU A 327 11.90 0.89 14.28
C LEU A 327 11.43 0.91 12.81
N PRO A 328 12.26 0.48 11.83
CA PRO A 328 13.50 -0.28 11.99
C PRO A 328 14.77 0.57 12.18
N GLY A 329 14.74 1.85 11.90
CA GLY A 329 15.91 2.73 11.92
C GLY A 329 16.15 3.43 13.26
N GLY A 330 15.17 3.43 14.14
CA GLY A 330 15.16 4.03 15.46
C GLY A 330 14.92 3.01 16.58
N ARG A 331 14.48 3.49 17.74
CA ARG A 331 14.40 2.73 18.98
C ARG A 331 12.99 2.23 19.33
N TYR A 332 11.95 2.95 18.94
CA TYR A 332 10.61 2.78 19.48
C TYR A 332 9.68 2.03 18.55
N THR A 333 8.71 1.34 19.14
CA THR A 333 7.66 0.60 18.46
C THR A 333 6.44 1.50 18.12
N ALA A 334 5.51 0.97 17.35
CA ALA A 334 4.24 1.65 17.03
C ALA A 334 3.36 1.86 18.27
N VAL A 335 3.43 0.96 19.26
CA VAL A 335 2.70 1.10 20.55
C VAL A 335 3.26 2.26 21.36
N GLU A 336 4.57 2.45 21.36
CA GLU A 336 5.22 3.59 22.02
C GLU A 336 4.91 4.90 21.30
N LEU A 337 4.82 4.88 19.95
CA LEU A 337 4.33 6.03 19.19
C LEU A 337 2.90 6.39 19.58
N PHE A 338 2.01 5.41 19.72
CA PHE A 338 0.64 5.64 20.20
C PHE A 338 0.65 6.32 21.58
N GLY A 339 1.46 5.83 22.53
CA GLY A 339 1.65 6.45 23.84
C GLY A 339 2.18 7.88 23.78
N ALA A 340 2.97 8.22 22.76
CA ALA A 340 3.53 9.56 22.54
C ALA A 340 2.55 10.54 21.83
N GLY A 341 1.35 10.08 21.46
CA GLY A 341 0.33 10.86 20.76
C GLY A 341 0.09 10.46 19.31
N GLY A 342 0.71 9.37 18.84
CA GLY A 342 0.46 8.75 17.53
C GLY A 342 0.90 9.60 16.34
N SER A 343 0.30 9.31 15.19
CA SER A 343 0.50 10.06 13.95
C SER A 343 0.08 11.53 14.07
N ALA A 344 -0.89 11.82 14.95
CA ALA A 344 -1.30 13.19 15.24
C ALA A 344 -0.16 14.02 15.85
N ARG A 345 0.67 13.44 16.70
CA ARG A 345 1.84 14.11 17.27
C ARG A 345 2.86 14.46 16.18
N VAL A 346 3.13 13.55 15.25
CA VAL A 346 4.01 13.83 14.10
C VAL A 346 3.42 14.97 13.26
N ALA A 347 2.11 14.91 12.96
CA ALA A 347 1.42 15.96 12.21
C ALA A 347 1.50 17.32 12.91
N GLN A 348 1.30 17.38 14.24
CA GLN A 348 1.40 18.63 15.03
C GLN A 348 2.78 19.30 14.89
N GLU A 349 3.87 18.52 14.94
CA GLU A 349 5.23 19.05 14.76
C GLU A 349 5.45 19.60 13.34
N LEU A 350 5.00 18.87 12.32
CA LEU A 350 5.13 19.30 10.93
C LEU A 350 4.22 20.50 10.60
N ILE A 351 3.02 20.57 11.17
CA ILE A 351 2.11 21.74 11.05
C ILE A 351 2.74 22.97 11.67
N ALA A 352 3.27 22.84 12.89
CA ALA A 352 3.93 23.94 13.58
C ALA A 352 5.14 24.50 12.81
N ALA A 353 5.80 23.64 12.03
CA ALA A 353 6.92 24.02 11.16
C ALA A 353 6.48 24.48 9.75
N GLY A 354 5.18 24.56 9.46
CA GLY A 354 4.66 24.95 8.14
C GLY A 354 4.91 23.94 7.03
N MET A 355 5.12 22.66 7.39
CA MET A 355 5.45 21.59 6.45
C MET A 355 4.24 20.81 5.95
N LEU A 356 3.07 20.91 6.59
CA LEU A 356 1.82 20.35 6.09
C LEU A 356 0.87 21.47 5.67
N GLU A 357 -0.03 21.14 4.78
CA GLU A 357 -1.11 22.00 4.31
C GLU A 357 -2.45 21.45 4.81
N ASP A 358 -3.40 22.33 5.10
CA ASP A 358 -4.70 21.89 5.61
C ASP A 358 -5.53 21.25 4.50
N THR A 359 -6.12 20.10 4.78
CA THR A 359 -6.90 19.31 3.84
C THR A 359 -8.17 18.75 4.48
N PRO A 360 -9.27 18.58 3.72
CA PRO A 360 -10.48 17.99 4.26
C PRO A 360 -10.29 16.54 4.64
N THR A 361 -11.07 16.06 5.62
CA THR A 361 -11.06 14.68 6.07
C THR A 361 -12.46 14.06 6.08
N VAL A 362 -12.51 12.76 6.21
CA VAL A 362 -13.74 11.97 6.29
C VAL A 362 -14.64 12.41 7.46
N THR A 363 -14.09 13.01 8.51
CA THR A 363 -14.88 13.50 9.67
C THR A 363 -15.67 14.79 9.39
N GLY A 364 -15.45 15.44 8.25
CA GLY A 364 -15.99 16.74 7.92
C GLY A 364 -15.24 17.91 8.56
N ARG A 365 -14.15 17.60 9.27
CA ARG A 365 -13.17 18.57 9.75
C ARG A 365 -11.99 18.58 8.81
N ASN A 366 -11.08 19.53 9.00
CA ASN A 366 -9.82 19.52 8.28
C ASN A 366 -8.71 18.85 9.11
N LEU A 367 -7.64 18.44 8.42
CA LEU A 367 -6.48 17.77 8.99
C LEU A 367 -5.89 18.49 10.20
N PHE A 368 -5.74 19.82 10.10
CA PHE A 368 -5.19 20.63 11.20
C PHE A 368 -6.07 20.62 12.44
N ALA A 369 -7.38 20.70 12.24
CA ALA A 369 -8.35 20.64 13.32
C ALA A 369 -8.41 19.27 14.00
N GLU A 370 -8.20 18.18 13.26
CA GLU A 370 -8.10 16.84 13.83
C GLU A 370 -6.80 16.65 14.59
N ALA A 371 -5.68 17.03 14.02
CA ALA A 371 -4.38 16.97 14.67
C ALA A 371 -4.35 17.77 15.98
N ALA A 372 -4.91 18.99 15.97
CA ALA A 372 -4.97 19.85 17.17
C ALA A 372 -5.86 19.29 18.28
N ALA A 373 -6.89 18.48 17.94
CA ALA A 373 -7.79 17.87 18.93
C ALA A 373 -7.21 16.60 19.57
N ALA A 374 -6.14 16.03 19.00
CA ALA A 374 -5.52 14.82 19.54
C ALA A 374 -4.75 15.15 20.83
N PRO A 375 -4.74 14.22 21.83
CA PRO A 375 -3.96 14.42 23.04
C PRO A 375 -2.47 14.63 22.74
N ARG A 376 -1.87 15.57 23.48
CA ARG A 376 -0.43 15.82 23.40
C ARG A 376 0.25 15.26 24.65
N ALA A 377 1.09 14.24 24.48
CA ALA A 377 1.93 13.76 25.57
C ALA A 377 2.94 14.87 25.95
N GLU A 378 2.98 15.23 27.24
CA GLU A 378 3.86 16.30 27.72
C GLU A 378 5.32 15.87 27.77
N THR A 379 5.57 14.61 28.17
CA THR A 379 6.91 14.03 28.27
C THR A 379 7.00 12.78 27.39
N GLN A 380 7.75 12.85 26.31
CA GLN A 380 8.04 11.74 25.40
C GLN A 380 9.29 12.06 24.58
N ASP A 381 10.01 11.05 24.12
CA ASP A 381 11.20 11.15 23.28
C ASP A 381 11.11 10.31 21.99
N VAL A 382 9.89 9.88 21.63
CA VAL A 382 9.58 9.15 20.38
C VAL A 382 9.51 10.11 19.19
N VAL A 383 8.89 11.28 19.37
CA VAL A 383 8.73 12.31 18.32
C VAL A 383 9.47 13.57 18.74
N HIS A 384 10.53 13.87 18.02
CA HIS A 384 11.38 15.04 18.25
C HIS A 384 10.75 16.30 17.62
N PRO A 385 11.04 17.50 18.15
CA PRO A 385 10.66 18.71 17.46
C PRO A 385 11.42 18.87 16.14
N VAL A 386 10.80 19.51 15.14
CA VAL A 386 11.45 19.76 13.84
C VAL A 386 12.75 20.57 13.98
N SER A 387 12.88 21.39 15.01
CA SER A 387 14.11 22.14 15.31
C SER A 387 15.29 21.29 15.80
N GLN A 388 15.04 20.05 16.21
CA GLN A 388 16.04 19.08 16.68
C GLN A 388 15.77 17.69 16.07
N PRO A 389 15.84 17.55 14.74
CA PRO A 389 15.49 16.32 14.08
C PRO A 389 16.57 15.24 14.27
N LEU A 390 16.17 13.99 14.11
CA LEU A 390 17.09 12.84 14.10
C LEU A 390 17.98 12.85 12.84
N LYS A 391 17.42 13.27 11.69
CA LYS A 391 18.12 13.46 10.42
C LYS A 391 17.58 14.70 9.72
N PRO A 392 18.43 15.45 8.98
CA PRO A 392 18.03 16.70 8.35
C PRO A 392 17.12 16.53 7.13
N ARG A 393 17.01 15.31 6.58
CA ARG A 393 16.15 14.96 5.44
C ARG A 393 15.42 13.64 5.71
N GLY A 394 14.38 13.37 4.91
CA GLY A 394 13.51 12.20 5.05
C GLY A 394 14.20 10.85 4.81
N GLY A 395 13.46 9.81 5.11
CA GLY A 395 13.97 8.43 5.15
C GLY A 395 14.13 7.75 3.78
N TYR A 396 13.87 8.44 2.65
CA TYR A 396 14.01 7.87 1.31
C TYR A 396 14.52 8.91 0.31
N SER A 397 15.01 8.45 -0.85
CA SER A 397 15.35 9.28 -2.01
C SER A 397 14.98 8.58 -3.30
N ILE A 398 14.54 9.36 -4.29
CA ILE A 398 14.28 8.87 -5.64
C ILE A 398 15.53 9.08 -6.48
N LEU A 399 16.05 7.97 -7.05
CA LEU A 399 17.23 8.02 -7.92
C LEU A 399 16.85 7.70 -9.36
N TYR A 400 17.62 8.26 -10.29
CA TYR A 400 17.55 7.98 -11.72
C TYR A 400 18.93 7.57 -12.24
N GLY A 401 19.06 7.32 -13.52
CA GLY A 401 20.33 7.03 -14.17
C GLY A 401 20.25 5.93 -15.20
N ASN A 402 21.40 5.53 -15.75
CA ASN A 402 21.42 4.53 -16.82
C ASN A 402 21.01 3.12 -16.39
N LEU A 403 20.94 2.85 -15.06
CA LEU A 403 20.37 1.61 -14.51
C LEU A 403 18.89 1.73 -14.15
N ALA A 404 18.36 2.95 -13.97
CA ALA A 404 16.99 3.21 -13.58
C ALA A 404 16.41 4.43 -14.32
N PRO A 405 16.24 4.38 -15.66
CA PRO A 405 15.76 5.52 -16.42
C PRO A 405 14.32 5.95 -16.08
N GLU A 406 13.46 5.06 -15.57
CA GLU A 406 12.13 5.37 -15.05
C GLU A 406 12.14 5.64 -13.54
N GLY A 407 13.30 5.55 -12.88
CA GLY A 407 13.49 5.79 -11.46
C GLY A 407 13.57 4.53 -10.62
N CYS A 408 14.03 4.73 -9.38
CA CYS A 408 14.12 3.72 -8.32
C CYS A 408 14.11 4.42 -6.96
N ILE A 409 14.03 3.64 -5.88
CA ILE A 409 13.90 4.15 -4.53
C ILE A 409 15.05 3.66 -3.66
N LEU A 410 15.82 4.61 -3.12
CA LEU A 410 16.84 4.37 -2.10
C LEU A 410 16.23 4.57 -0.71
N LYS A 411 16.40 3.60 0.19
CA LYS A 411 16.07 3.73 1.61
C LYS A 411 17.24 4.36 2.36
N LEU A 412 16.97 5.48 3.07
CA LEU A 412 17.96 6.23 3.86
C LEU A 412 17.92 5.87 5.37
N ALA A 413 17.51 4.66 5.72
CA ALA A 413 17.37 4.21 7.11
C ALA A 413 18.70 3.92 7.84
N GLY A 414 19.85 4.07 7.15
CA GLY A 414 21.18 3.81 7.69
C GLY A 414 22.16 4.95 7.44
N LYS A 415 23.22 4.68 6.71
CA LYS A 415 24.21 5.68 6.28
C LYS A 415 23.63 6.58 5.19
N SER A 416 23.87 7.87 5.28
CA SER A 416 23.77 8.81 4.15
C SER A 416 25.10 8.79 3.42
N GLY A 417 25.09 8.85 2.08
CA GLY A 417 26.29 8.97 1.27
C GLY A 417 26.22 8.16 0.00
N ASN A 418 27.36 8.00 -0.63
CA ASN A 418 27.53 7.30 -1.88
C ASN A 418 28.08 5.90 -1.62
N PHE A 419 27.68 4.94 -2.43
CA PHE A 419 28.23 3.59 -2.43
C PHE A 419 28.67 3.24 -3.86
N GLU A 420 29.88 2.73 -3.96
CA GLU A 420 30.40 2.26 -5.23
C GLU A 420 31.00 0.87 -5.03
N GLY A 421 30.58 -0.10 -5.86
CA GLY A 421 30.98 -1.47 -5.66
C GLY A 421 30.92 -2.34 -6.91
N THR A 422 31.28 -3.60 -6.71
CA THR A 422 31.33 -4.62 -7.76
C THR A 422 30.02 -5.42 -7.77
N ALA A 423 29.36 -5.53 -8.93
CA ALA A 423 28.10 -6.26 -9.07
C ALA A 423 28.30 -7.77 -8.86
N ARG A 424 27.45 -8.35 -8.01
CA ARG A 424 27.27 -9.78 -7.81
C ARG A 424 25.83 -10.10 -8.23
N VAL A 425 25.69 -10.73 -9.40
CA VAL A 425 24.39 -10.83 -10.10
C VAL A 425 23.69 -12.15 -9.79
N PHE A 426 22.39 -12.07 -9.40
CA PHE A 426 21.54 -13.20 -9.05
C PHE A 426 20.17 -13.08 -9.72
N GLU A 427 19.60 -14.22 -10.12
CA GLU A 427 18.28 -14.30 -10.77
C GLU A 427 17.12 -14.49 -9.77
N SER A 428 17.43 -14.64 -8.47
CA SER A 428 16.46 -14.83 -7.41
C SER A 428 17.02 -14.44 -6.04
N GLU A 429 16.11 -14.18 -5.08
CA GLU A 429 16.45 -13.97 -3.67
C GLU A 429 17.16 -15.19 -3.07
N GLU A 430 16.71 -16.40 -3.42
CA GLU A 430 17.25 -17.66 -2.90
C GLU A 430 18.72 -17.84 -3.27
N GLU A 431 19.09 -17.54 -4.50
CA GLU A 431 20.49 -17.58 -4.97
C GLU A 431 21.37 -16.57 -4.22
N ALA A 432 20.86 -15.34 -4.08
CA ALA A 432 21.56 -14.29 -3.34
C ALA A 432 21.70 -14.65 -1.85
N PHE A 433 20.65 -15.17 -1.23
CA PHE A 433 20.68 -15.65 0.16
C PHE A 433 21.71 -16.76 0.35
N ALA A 434 21.72 -17.76 -0.52
CA ALA A 434 22.72 -18.83 -0.50
C ALA A 434 24.15 -18.31 -0.70
N ALA A 435 24.34 -17.25 -1.50
CA ALA A 435 25.63 -16.61 -1.69
C ALA A 435 26.12 -15.91 -0.40
N VAL A 436 25.22 -15.22 0.31
CA VAL A 436 25.52 -14.59 1.60
C VAL A 436 25.86 -15.64 2.64
N GLN A 437 25.06 -16.71 2.75
CA GLN A 437 25.32 -17.79 3.71
C GLN A 437 26.63 -18.56 3.43
N GLY A 438 26.99 -18.70 2.16
CA GLY A 438 28.19 -19.40 1.70
C GLY A 438 29.47 -18.55 1.63
N ASP A 439 29.52 -17.37 2.29
CA ASP A 439 30.68 -16.45 2.32
C ASP A 439 31.18 -15.99 0.93
N ARG A 440 30.30 -15.98 -0.08
CA ARG A 440 30.64 -15.54 -1.43
C ARG A 440 30.52 -14.02 -1.62
N ILE A 441 29.90 -13.32 -0.66
CA ILE A 441 29.72 -11.87 -0.67
C ILE A 441 30.75 -11.23 0.24
N LYS A 442 31.38 -10.15 -0.24
CA LYS A 442 32.47 -9.43 0.44
C LYS A 442 32.09 -7.96 0.65
N ALA A 443 32.77 -7.30 1.58
CA ALA A 443 32.70 -5.84 1.72
C ALA A 443 33.07 -5.18 0.38
N GLY A 444 32.28 -4.17 -0.06
CA GLY A 444 32.41 -3.50 -1.34
C GLY A 444 31.66 -4.16 -2.50
N ASP A 445 30.94 -5.27 -2.27
CA ASP A 445 30.05 -5.86 -3.28
C ASP A 445 28.72 -5.10 -3.37
N VAL A 446 28.13 -5.09 -4.57
CA VAL A 446 26.73 -4.70 -4.82
C VAL A 446 25.98 -5.95 -5.27
N ILE A 447 25.13 -6.46 -4.41
CA ILE A 447 24.23 -7.57 -4.77
C ILE A 447 23.17 -7.04 -5.74
N VAL A 448 23.05 -7.66 -6.90
CA VAL A 448 22.06 -7.34 -7.93
C VAL A 448 21.09 -8.51 -7.99
N ILE A 449 19.84 -8.30 -7.55
CA ILE A 449 18.77 -9.31 -7.70
C ILE A 449 17.79 -8.80 -8.76
N ARG A 450 17.70 -9.52 -9.86
CA ARG A 450 16.87 -9.13 -11.01
C ARG A 450 15.79 -10.16 -11.30
N ASN A 451 14.85 -9.81 -12.19
CA ASN A 451 13.67 -10.62 -12.50
C ASN A 451 12.76 -10.90 -11.28
N GLU A 452 12.75 -9.97 -10.34
CA GLU A 452 11.83 -9.95 -9.19
C GLU A 452 10.91 -8.71 -9.21
N GLY A 453 10.85 -8.00 -10.35
CA GLY A 453 9.95 -6.90 -10.60
C GLY A 453 8.48 -7.29 -10.74
N PRO A 454 7.58 -6.33 -11.06
CA PRO A 454 6.13 -6.57 -11.12
C PRO A 454 5.72 -7.73 -12.02
N ALA A 455 6.26 -7.82 -13.23
CA ALA A 455 5.94 -8.89 -14.18
C ALA A 455 6.92 -10.06 -14.11
N GLY A 456 8.21 -9.81 -13.94
CA GLY A 456 9.27 -10.82 -13.97
C GLY A 456 9.29 -11.73 -12.77
N GLY A 457 9.12 -11.16 -11.58
CA GLY A 457 8.82 -11.89 -10.36
C GLY A 457 7.37 -11.64 -9.96
N PRO A 458 6.35 -12.27 -10.62
CA PRO A 458 4.99 -11.82 -10.49
C PRO A 458 4.60 -11.53 -9.05
N GLY A 459 4.19 -10.25 -8.79
CA GLY A 459 3.93 -9.77 -7.43
C GLY A 459 5.10 -9.05 -6.77
N MET A 460 6.24 -8.84 -7.47
CA MET A 460 7.31 -7.95 -6.98
C MET A 460 7.61 -8.18 -5.50
N ARG A 461 8.01 -9.41 -5.14
CA ARG A 461 8.12 -9.84 -3.74
C ARG A 461 9.05 -8.97 -2.91
N GLU A 462 8.73 -8.83 -1.64
CA GLU A 462 9.62 -8.18 -0.68
C GLU A 462 10.72 -9.14 -0.26
N MET A 463 11.93 -8.62 -0.19
CA MET A 463 13.11 -9.36 0.22
C MET A 463 13.59 -8.84 1.58
N LEU A 464 13.58 -9.71 2.57
CA LEU A 464 14.10 -9.45 3.92
C LEU A 464 15.18 -10.48 4.30
N GLY A 465 15.07 -11.70 3.79
CA GLY A 465 15.98 -12.79 4.14
C GLY A 465 17.44 -12.46 3.83
N VAL A 466 17.72 -11.97 2.63
CA VAL A 466 19.08 -11.57 2.19
C VAL A 466 19.62 -10.42 3.06
N THR A 467 18.80 -9.39 3.29
CA THR A 467 19.22 -8.21 4.05
C THR A 467 19.45 -8.52 5.52
N ALA A 468 18.60 -9.36 6.14
CA ALA A 468 18.79 -9.83 7.49
C ALA A 468 20.05 -10.72 7.62
N ALA A 469 20.33 -11.57 6.64
CA ALA A 469 21.54 -12.39 6.60
C ALA A 469 22.81 -11.51 6.51
N LEU A 470 22.80 -10.45 5.71
CA LEU A 470 23.91 -9.48 5.64
C LEU A 470 24.17 -8.81 7.01
N VAL A 471 23.10 -8.36 7.68
CA VAL A 471 23.20 -7.76 9.02
C VAL A 471 23.72 -8.78 10.03
N GLY A 472 23.16 -9.99 10.05
CA GLY A 472 23.60 -11.08 10.93
C GLY A 472 25.10 -11.42 10.79
N ARG A 473 25.64 -11.30 9.58
CA ARG A 473 27.07 -11.50 9.29
C ARG A 473 27.95 -10.27 9.55
N GLY A 474 27.35 -9.11 9.84
CA GLY A 474 28.07 -7.85 10.04
C GLY A 474 28.41 -7.10 8.76
N LEU A 475 27.85 -7.51 7.61
CA LEU A 475 28.07 -6.89 6.29
C LEU A 475 27.04 -5.81 5.93
N GLY A 476 26.06 -5.56 6.78
CA GLY A 476 24.94 -4.68 6.49
C GLY A 476 25.29 -3.23 6.13
N ASN A 477 26.50 -2.77 6.49
CA ASN A 477 27.02 -1.44 6.17
C ASN A 477 28.05 -1.41 5.03
N ASP A 478 28.54 -2.56 4.62
CA ASP A 478 29.69 -2.69 3.72
C ASP A 478 29.32 -3.33 2.38
N VAL A 479 28.04 -3.71 2.23
CA VAL A 479 27.46 -4.28 1.01
C VAL A 479 26.19 -3.50 0.67
N ALA A 480 26.04 -3.15 -0.61
CA ALA A 480 24.79 -2.61 -1.12
C ALA A 480 23.95 -3.69 -1.84
N LEU A 481 22.64 -3.48 -1.95
CA LEU A 481 21.76 -4.35 -2.71
C LEU A 481 20.85 -3.52 -3.61
N ILE A 482 20.77 -3.90 -4.90
CA ILE A 482 19.87 -3.28 -5.88
C ILE A 482 18.96 -4.32 -6.51
N THR A 483 17.70 -3.95 -6.81
CA THR A 483 16.71 -4.89 -7.35
C THR A 483 15.57 -4.19 -8.09
N ASP A 484 14.99 -4.86 -9.08
CA ASP A 484 13.70 -4.50 -9.67
C ASP A 484 12.49 -4.97 -8.80
N GLY A 485 12.76 -5.75 -7.74
CA GLY A 485 11.82 -6.13 -6.69
C GLY A 485 11.67 -5.08 -5.60
N ARG A 486 11.28 -5.51 -4.39
CA ARG A 486 11.05 -4.65 -3.22
C ARG A 486 11.81 -5.14 -2.00
N PHE A 487 11.98 -4.22 -1.06
CA PHE A 487 12.47 -4.55 0.28
C PHE A 487 11.35 -4.42 1.31
N SER A 488 11.42 -5.25 2.35
CA SER A 488 10.58 -5.09 3.53
C SER A 488 10.81 -3.75 4.20
N GLY A 489 9.76 -3.20 4.83
CA GLY A 489 9.88 -2.02 5.68
C GLY A 489 10.92 -2.16 6.79
N ALA A 490 11.21 -3.39 7.24
CA ALA A 490 12.19 -3.71 8.28
C ALA A 490 13.67 -3.73 7.82
N THR A 491 13.95 -3.45 6.54
CA THR A 491 15.31 -3.55 5.97
C THR A 491 16.21 -2.37 6.35
N HIS A 492 17.50 -2.65 6.58
CA HIS A 492 18.57 -1.67 6.83
C HIS A 492 19.66 -1.71 5.75
N GLY A 493 20.47 -0.65 5.64
CA GLY A 493 21.65 -0.56 4.77
C GLY A 493 21.39 0.19 3.47
N PHE A 494 22.34 0.08 2.51
CA PHE A 494 22.23 0.68 1.17
C PHE A 494 21.36 -0.20 0.28
N MET A 495 20.05 0.07 0.27
CA MET A 495 19.07 -0.75 -0.43
C MET A 495 18.31 0.08 -1.45
N VAL A 496 18.47 -0.25 -2.75
CA VAL A 496 17.78 0.38 -3.86
C VAL A 496 16.80 -0.62 -4.47
N GLY A 497 15.52 -0.35 -4.34
CA GLY A 497 14.45 -1.18 -4.90
C GLY A 497 13.62 -0.46 -5.94
N HIS A 498 12.62 -1.16 -6.48
CA HIS A 498 11.69 -0.64 -7.49
C HIS A 498 12.39 -0.12 -8.74
N ILE A 499 13.55 -0.70 -9.10
CA ILE A 499 14.29 -0.27 -10.30
C ILE A 499 13.40 -0.47 -11.52
N ALA A 500 13.17 0.62 -12.23
CA ALA A 500 12.30 0.64 -13.40
C ALA A 500 13.03 1.26 -14.62
N PRO A 501 12.82 0.66 -15.82
CA PRO A 501 12.04 -0.55 -16.12
C PRO A 501 12.66 -1.82 -15.53
N GLU A 502 11.81 -2.81 -15.18
CA GLU A 502 12.26 -4.11 -14.65
C GLU A 502 13.02 -4.94 -15.70
N ALA A 503 13.86 -5.89 -15.26
CA ALA A 503 14.71 -6.70 -16.12
C ALA A 503 13.95 -7.45 -17.22
N VAL A 504 12.81 -8.09 -16.89
CA VAL A 504 12.00 -8.86 -17.86
C VAL A 504 11.39 -8.00 -18.97
N ARG A 505 11.27 -6.69 -18.75
CA ARG A 505 10.80 -5.71 -19.74
C ARG A 505 11.95 -5.10 -20.54
N GLY A 506 13.16 -5.67 -20.45
CA GLY A 506 14.36 -5.14 -21.11
C GLY A 506 14.98 -3.95 -20.38
N GLY A 507 14.67 -3.77 -19.10
CA GLY A 507 15.28 -2.74 -18.26
C GLY A 507 16.79 -2.95 -18.10
N PRO A 508 17.55 -1.85 -17.93
CA PRO A 508 19.02 -1.88 -17.90
C PRO A 508 19.61 -2.80 -16.82
N ILE A 509 18.93 -2.99 -15.69
CA ILE A 509 19.35 -3.93 -14.64
C ILE A 509 19.48 -5.36 -15.18
N GLY A 510 18.69 -5.73 -16.21
CA GLY A 510 18.77 -7.02 -16.90
C GLY A 510 20.05 -7.24 -17.71
N LEU A 511 20.78 -6.16 -18.02
CA LEU A 511 22.00 -6.15 -18.82
C LEU A 511 23.29 -6.15 -17.97
N LEU A 512 23.18 -6.05 -16.65
CA LEU A 512 24.34 -6.12 -15.75
C LEU A 512 24.95 -7.52 -15.78
N HIS A 513 26.28 -7.58 -15.81
CA HIS A 513 27.06 -8.80 -15.67
C HIS A 513 27.81 -8.82 -14.34
N GLU A 514 28.19 -10.03 -13.91
CA GLU A 514 29.07 -10.25 -12.76
C GLU A 514 30.35 -9.43 -12.92
N GLY A 515 30.73 -8.66 -11.93
CA GLY A 515 31.94 -7.85 -11.91
C GLY A 515 31.77 -6.42 -12.43
N ASP A 516 30.62 -6.03 -12.97
CA ASP A 516 30.36 -4.66 -13.40
C ASP A 516 30.46 -3.67 -12.23
N ARG A 517 30.88 -2.45 -12.53
CA ARG A 517 30.92 -1.38 -11.53
C ARG A 517 29.57 -0.71 -11.39
N VAL A 518 29.04 -0.64 -10.17
CA VAL A 518 27.75 0.02 -9.85
C VAL A 518 28.00 1.16 -8.89
N VAL A 519 27.39 2.31 -9.14
CA VAL A 519 27.45 3.52 -8.32
C VAL A 519 26.05 3.90 -7.88
N ILE A 520 25.87 4.04 -6.57
CA ILE A 520 24.70 4.60 -5.91
C ILE A 520 25.11 5.95 -5.35
N ASP A 521 24.62 7.03 -5.93
CA ASP A 521 24.94 8.40 -5.54
C ASP A 521 23.68 9.07 -4.99
N ALA A 522 23.58 9.16 -3.66
CA ALA A 522 22.44 9.74 -2.99
C ALA A 522 22.40 11.28 -3.09
N GLU A 523 23.55 11.93 -3.29
CA GLU A 523 23.65 13.39 -3.38
C GLU A 523 23.19 13.89 -4.75
N HIS A 524 23.68 13.24 -5.83
CA HIS A 524 23.28 13.57 -7.20
C HIS A 524 22.04 12.80 -7.65
N ARG A 525 21.48 11.92 -6.79
CA ARG A 525 20.29 11.12 -7.07
C ARG A 525 20.49 10.19 -8.28
N GLU A 526 21.64 9.52 -8.34
CA GLU A 526 22.00 8.67 -9.47
C GLU A 526 22.17 7.20 -9.07
N LEU A 527 21.62 6.30 -9.90
CA LEU A 527 21.96 4.88 -9.94
C LEU A 527 22.54 4.57 -11.31
N ARG A 528 23.83 4.27 -11.37
CA ARG A 528 24.53 4.11 -12.66
C ARG A 528 25.58 3.01 -12.65
N THR A 529 25.94 2.59 -13.85
CA THR A 529 27.11 1.75 -14.13
C THR A 529 27.98 2.39 -15.21
N THR A 530 29.24 2.03 -15.24
CA THR A 530 30.19 2.39 -16.32
C THR A 530 30.24 1.35 -17.45
N ALA A 531 29.51 0.21 -17.27
CA ALA A 531 29.42 -0.83 -18.28
C ALA A 531 28.67 -0.32 -19.55
N ASP A 532 29.10 -0.77 -20.71
CA ASP A 532 28.43 -0.48 -21.99
C ASP A 532 27.19 -1.39 -22.12
N LEU A 533 26.06 -0.90 -21.60
CA LEU A 533 24.78 -1.63 -21.61
C LEU A 533 24.17 -1.71 -23.02
N GLU A 534 24.45 -0.72 -23.90
CA GLU A 534 23.84 -0.72 -25.23
C GLU A 534 24.44 -1.83 -26.13
N SER A 535 25.74 -2.10 -26.03
CA SER A 535 26.34 -3.24 -26.71
C SER A 535 25.73 -4.60 -26.31
N ARG A 536 25.27 -4.72 -25.07
CA ARG A 536 24.67 -5.95 -24.54
C ARG A 536 23.18 -6.10 -24.88
N ARG A 537 22.51 -5.00 -25.24
CA ARG A 537 21.08 -4.98 -25.55
C ARG A 537 20.72 -5.84 -26.77
N ALA A 538 21.61 -5.92 -27.75
CA ALA A 538 21.39 -6.70 -28.97
C ALA A 538 21.30 -8.22 -28.70
N ASP A 539 22.00 -8.71 -27.67
CA ASP A 539 22.03 -10.13 -27.30
C ASP A 539 21.05 -10.47 -26.17
N TRP A 540 20.37 -9.46 -25.61
CA TRP A 540 19.42 -9.70 -24.52
C TRP A 540 18.17 -10.41 -25.00
N LEU A 541 17.79 -11.46 -24.30
CA LEU A 541 16.53 -12.19 -24.51
C LEU A 541 15.71 -12.17 -23.22
N PRO A 542 14.39 -11.99 -23.31
CA PRO A 542 13.53 -12.02 -22.14
C PRO A 542 13.59 -13.41 -21.50
N PRO A 543 13.72 -13.50 -20.18
CA PRO A 543 13.72 -14.78 -19.48
C PRO A 543 12.37 -15.49 -19.64
N LYS A 544 12.37 -16.80 -19.51
CA LYS A 544 11.12 -17.58 -19.52
C LYS A 544 10.24 -17.14 -18.37
N PRO A 545 8.91 -16.99 -18.59
CA PRO A 545 7.98 -16.64 -17.52
C PRO A 545 8.08 -17.59 -16.33
N LYS A 546 8.26 -17.08 -15.13
CA LYS A 546 8.29 -17.89 -13.89
C LYS A 546 6.96 -18.56 -13.60
N VAL A 547 5.83 -18.01 -14.10
CA VAL A 547 4.48 -18.53 -13.91
C VAL A 547 3.67 -18.38 -15.20
N THR A 548 2.97 -19.43 -15.61
CA THR A 548 2.23 -19.49 -16.88
C THR A 548 0.71 -19.55 -16.74
N HIS A 549 0.18 -19.74 -15.52
CA HIS A 549 -1.27 -19.87 -15.27
C HIS A 549 -1.67 -19.26 -13.91
N GLY A 550 -2.99 -19.14 -13.69
CA GLY A 550 -3.55 -18.64 -12.43
C GLY A 550 -3.48 -17.12 -12.25
N ALA A 551 -3.68 -16.66 -11.03
CA ALA A 551 -3.72 -15.24 -10.66
C ALA A 551 -2.39 -14.52 -10.94
N LEU A 552 -1.26 -15.17 -10.63
CA LEU A 552 0.06 -14.62 -10.85
C LEU A 552 0.35 -14.36 -12.33
N ALA A 553 -0.06 -15.29 -13.21
CA ALA A 553 0.13 -15.13 -14.66
C ALA A 553 -0.78 -14.04 -15.25
N LYS A 554 -2.01 -13.88 -14.73
CA LYS A 554 -2.90 -12.77 -15.11
C LYS A 554 -2.26 -11.44 -14.72
N TYR A 555 -1.80 -11.33 -13.48
CA TYR A 555 -1.13 -10.14 -12.99
C TYR A 555 0.10 -9.78 -13.82
N ALA A 556 1.00 -10.73 -14.08
CA ALA A 556 2.23 -10.50 -14.87
C ALA A 556 1.94 -9.95 -16.28
N ARG A 557 0.80 -10.28 -16.87
CA ARG A 557 0.39 -9.80 -18.21
C ARG A 557 -0.19 -8.39 -18.17
N LEU A 558 -0.87 -8.01 -17.08
CA LEU A 558 -1.63 -6.78 -16.98
C LEU A 558 -0.86 -5.67 -16.24
N VAL A 559 0.06 -6.04 -15.36
CA VAL A 559 0.73 -5.10 -14.48
C VAL A 559 1.59 -4.09 -15.24
N GLY A 560 1.48 -2.82 -14.82
CA GLY A 560 2.33 -1.72 -15.26
C GLY A 560 3.70 -1.69 -14.58
N SER A 561 4.46 -0.61 -14.83
CA SER A 561 5.76 -0.38 -14.20
C SER A 561 5.63 -0.12 -12.69
N ALA A 562 6.72 -0.40 -11.96
CA ALA A 562 6.83 0.01 -10.56
C ALA A 562 6.82 1.54 -10.40
N SER A 563 7.32 2.28 -11.39
CA SER A 563 7.27 3.76 -11.45
C SER A 563 5.85 4.31 -11.53
N ASP A 564 4.86 3.48 -11.91
CA ASP A 564 3.43 3.80 -11.98
C ASP A 564 2.59 3.11 -10.89
N GLY A 565 3.23 2.55 -9.86
CA GLY A 565 2.56 1.88 -8.74
C GLY A 565 2.27 0.40 -8.93
N ALA A 566 2.75 -0.25 -10.02
CA ALA A 566 2.56 -1.67 -10.33
C ALA A 566 1.09 -2.11 -10.22
N THR A 567 0.19 -1.39 -10.87
CA THR A 567 -1.26 -1.67 -10.90
C THR A 567 -1.64 -2.47 -12.14
N THR A 568 -2.77 -3.17 -12.09
CA THR A 568 -3.35 -3.89 -13.24
C THR A 568 -4.38 -3.08 -14.02
N GLN A 569 -4.60 -1.82 -13.64
CA GLN A 569 -5.46 -0.93 -14.40
C GLN A 569 -4.85 -0.62 -15.77
N ALA A 570 -5.67 -0.74 -16.80
CA ALA A 570 -5.29 -0.33 -18.15
C ALA A 570 -4.86 1.15 -18.14
N ASN A 571 -3.74 1.45 -18.80
CA ASN A 571 -3.39 2.83 -19.07
C ASN A 571 -4.52 3.45 -19.86
N GLN A 572 -5.26 4.39 -19.28
CA GLN A 572 -6.03 5.30 -20.12
C GLN A 572 -5.00 6.01 -21.01
N PRO A 573 -5.15 5.97 -22.34
CA PRO A 573 -4.24 6.69 -23.21
C PRO A 573 -4.28 8.16 -22.76
N ASP A 574 -3.11 8.70 -22.42
CA ASP A 574 -2.96 10.11 -22.12
C ASP A 574 -3.57 10.92 -23.28
N PRO A 575 -4.64 11.69 -23.06
CA PRO A 575 -5.29 12.45 -24.12
C PRO A 575 -4.32 13.38 -24.85
N GLN A 576 -3.25 13.82 -24.21
CA GLN A 576 -2.19 14.66 -24.78
C GLN A 576 -1.19 13.86 -25.63
N LYS A 577 -0.88 12.62 -25.29
CA LYS A 577 -0.05 11.73 -26.13
C LYS A 577 -0.79 11.23 -27.36
N ALA A 578 -2.10 11.05 -27.28
CA ALA A 578 -2.93 10.70 -28.46
C ALA A 578 -2.92 11.81 -29.52
N VAL A 579 -2.85 13.08 -29.12
CA VAL A 579 -2.77 14.23 -30.06
C VAL A 579 -1.40 14.34 -30.74
N HIS A 580 -0.32 13.92 -30.08
CA HIS A 580 1.02 13.95 -30.68
C HIS A 580 1.26 12.83 -31.70
N THR A 581 0.72 11.61 -31.44
CA THR A 581 0.79 10.51 -32.40
C THR A 581 -0.09 10.74 -33.64
N SER A 582 -1.24 11.41 -33.50
CA SER A 582 -2.09 11.77 -34.65
C SER A 582 -1.45 12.86 -35.53
N LYS A 583 -0.72 13.81 -34.95
CA LYS A 583 0.02 14.84 -35.72
C LYS A 583 1.25 14.27 -36.46
N GLN A 584 1.94 13.29 -35.90
CA GLN A 584 3.06 12.62 -36.59
C GLN A 584 2.59 11.68 -37.71
N ASN A 585 1.41 11.05 -37.57
CA ASN A 585 0.84 10.24 -38.63
C ASN A 585 0.21 11.09 -39.77
N HIS A 586 -0.30 12.29 -39.47
CA HIS A 586 -0.77 13.21 -40.52
C HIS A 586 0.38 13.84 -41.31
N ALA A 587 1.52 14.11 -40.67
CA ALA A 587 2.72 14.63 -41.38
C ALA A 587 3.33 13.59 -42.33
N LYS A 588 3.25 12.30 -42.02
CA LYS A 588 3.77 11.22 -42.90
C LYS A 588 2.84 10.88 -44.07
N VAL A 589 1.54 11.19 -43.99
CA VAL A 589 0.57 10.94 -45.07
C VAL A 589 0.57 12.09 -46.09
N THR A 590 1.00 13.29 -45.71
CA THR A 590 1.07 14.45 -46.64
C THR A 590 2.40 14.52 -47.41
N GLU A 591 3.46 13.82 -47.01
CA GLU A 591 4.69 13.71 -47.77
C GLU A 591 4.73 12.56 -48.80
N GLY A 592 3.70 11.69 -48.80
CA GLY A 592 3.60 10.53 -49.70
C GLY A 592 2.72 10.74 -50.95
N VAL A 593 2.22 11.96 -51.22
CA VAL A 593 1.29 12.24 -52.34
C VAL A 593 1.88 13.31 -53.30
N SER A 594 3.16 13.54 -53.29
CA SER A 594 3.83 14.33 -54.36
C SER A 594 5.15 13.66 -54.73
N ALA A 595 5.04 12.61 -55.56
CA ALA A 595 6.06 12.11 -56.46
C ALA A 595 5.39 11.30 -57.58
#